data_c0eab229a9912c3f21065eedf76a16bb
#
_entry.id   c0eab229a9912c3f21065eedf76a16bb
#
_cell.length_a   1.000
_cell.length_b   1.000
_cell.length_c   1.000
_cell.angle_alpha   90.00
_cell.angle_beta   90.00
_cell.angle_gamma   90.00
#
_symmetry.space_group_name_H-M   'P 1'
#
loop_
_entity.id
_entity.type
_entity.pdbx_description
1 polymer ?
#
loop_
_entity_poly.entity_id
_entity_poly.type
_entity_poly.pdbx_seq_one_letter_code
_entity_poly.pdbx_strand_id
1 'polypeptide(L)'
;SWLQESHIIGYASKAVDCDYKQIKDNSRYYFLDMGIAYYFLSRTGAPYDVMKGLLTENFVYLVLRRRIENTHEIAGLVPWFASYEKIKGELDFYVRSLVDYKNYGIEVKSTDASAKTARKLLEDGKLDYLYLLKGETMGGIADGRIFTVPLCLADRIEFELSKVL
;
A
#
# COMPACT_ATOMS: atom_id res chain seq x y z
N SER A 1 12.22 -0.63 -18.64
CA SER A 1 11.42 -0.29 -19.83
C SER A 1 11.55 1.19 -20.13
N TRP A 2 11.31 1.61 -21.37
CA TRP A 2 11.37 3.02 -21.79
C TRP A 2 10.50 3.97 -20.90
N LEU A 3 9.29 3.53 -20.54
CA LEU A 3 8.41 4.31 -19.65
C LEU A 3 8.97 4.48 -18.22
N GLN A 4 9.75 3.56 -17.73
CA GLN A 4 10.42 3.68 -16.43
C GLN A 4 11.62 4.63 -16.52
N GLU A 5 12.41 4.52 -17.57
CA GLU A 5 13.57 5.39 -17.84
C GLU A 5 13.14 6.85 -18.05
N SER A 6 11.96 7.08 -18.66
CA SER A 6 11.37 8.41 -18.85
C SER A 6 10.67 8.97 -17.61
N HIS A 7 10.70 8.27 -16.48
CA HIS A 7 10.04 8.64 -15.23
C HIS A 7 8.52 8.90 -15.37
N ILE A 8 7.85 8.20 -16.30
CA ILE A 8 6.38 8.25 -16.44
C ILE A 8 5.71 7.26 -15.51
N ILE A 9 6.30 6.06 -15.38
CA ILE A 9 5.80 5.01 -14.48
C ILE A 9 6.88 4.54 -13.52
N GLY A 10 6.46 4.15 -12.34
CA GLY A 10 7.23 3.38 -11.39
C GLY A 10 6.57 2.03 -11.13
N TYR A 11 7.13 1.24 -10.22
CA TYR A 11 6.63 -0.09 -9.92
C TYR A 11 6.71 -0.43 -8.43
N ALA A 12 5.87 -1.36 -8.01
CA ALA A 12 5.97 -2.06 -6.73
C ALA A 12 6.29 -3.53 -6.99
N SER A 13 7.21 -4.10 -6.21
CA SER A 13 7.58 -5.52 -6.30
C SER A 13 6.67 -6.38 -5.43
N LYS A 14 6.54 -7.66 -5.79
CA LYS A 14 5.69 -8.61 -5.08
C LYS A 14 6.42 -9.28 -3.93
N ALA A 15 5.91 -9.13 -2.69
CA ALA A 15 6.30 -9.94 -1.55
C ALA A 15 5.33 -11.13 -1.42
N VAL A 16 5.86 -12.35 -1.26
CA VAL A 16 5.04 -13.53 -1.03
C VAL A 16 4.80 -13.69 0.48
N ASP A 17 3.53 -13.86 0.88
CA ASP A 17 3.11 -14.05 2.27
C ASP A 17 3.64 -12.99 3.26
N CYS A 18 3.81 -11.75 2.80
CA CYS A 18 4.42 -10.65 3.56
C CYS A 18 5.83 -10.99 4.08
N ASP A 19 6.60 -11.77 3.33
CA ASP A 19 7.98 -12.07 3.66
C ASP A 19 8.93 -11.22 2.82
N TYR A 20 9.62 -10.27 3.49
CA TYR A 20 10.60 -9.38 2.85
C TYR A 20 11.81 -10.12 2.25
N LYS A 21 12.00 -11.41 2.58
CA LYS A 21 13.03 -12.29 2.01
C LYS A 21 12.56 -12.97 0.71
N GLN A 22 11.27 -12.92 0.41
CA GLN A 22 10.66 -13.56 -0.75
C GLN A 22 10.06 -12.52 -1.71
N ILE A 23 10.92 -11.62 -2.20
CA ILE A 23 10.53 -10.62 -3.21
C ILE A 23 10.68 -11.24 -4.61
N LYS A 24 9.65 -11.11 -5.44
CA LYS A 24 9.60 -11.60 -6.83
C LYS A 24 9.52 -10.45 -7.83
N ASP A 25 10.02 -10.68 -9.03
CA ASP A 25 10.01 -9.72 -10.15
C ASP A 25 8.62 -9.54 -10.81
N ASN A 26 7.56 -10.00 -10.18
CA ASN A 26 6.20 -9.74 -10.63
C ASN A 26 5.76 -8.38 -10.09
N SER A 27 5.71 -7.38 -10.96
CA SER A 27 5.53 -5.99 -10.57
C SER A 27 4.13 -5.47 -10.91
N ARG A 28 3.60 -4.61 -10.05
CA ARG A 28 2.50 -3.68 -10.37
C ARG A 28 3.09 -2.35 -10.79
N TYR A 29 2.50 -1.71 -11.78
CA TYR A 29 2.96 -0.42 -12.31
C TYR A 29 2.03 0.71 -11.92
N TYR A 30 2.61 1.87 -11.63
CA TYR A 30 1.91 3.07 -11.19
C TYR A 30 2.44 4.28 -11.94
N PHE A 31 1.60 5.26 -12.20
CA PHE A 31 2.03 6.53 -12.75
C PHE A 31 2.77 7.36 -11.69
N LEU A 32 3.83 8.06 -12.10
CA LEU A 32 4.59 8.94 -11.22
C LEU A 32 4.00 10.35 -11.11
N ASP A 33 2.97 10.64 -11.89
CA ASP A 33 2.21 11.89 -11.85
C ASP A 33 0.70 11.58 -11.81
N MET A 34 -0.02 12.18 -10.85
CA MET A 34 -1.45 11.95 -10.68
C MET A 34 -2.28 12.57 -11.81
N GLY A 35 -1.82 13.66 -12.42
CA GLY A 35 -2.49 14.29 -13.56
C GLY A 35 -2.42 13.39 -14.79
N ILE A 36 -1.27 12.76 -15.03
CA ILE A 36 -1.08 11.77 -16.11
C ILE A 36 -1.96 10.54 -15.84
N ALA A 37 -1.97 10.03 -14.60
CA ALA A 37 -2.83 8.92 -14.20
C ALA A 37 -4.30 9.21 -14.48
N TYR A 38 -4.80 10.35 -14.02
CA TYR A 38 -6.17 10.78 -14.25
C TYR A 38 -6.49 10.95 -15.74
N TYR A 39 -5.59 11.56 -16.51
CA TYR A 39 -5.76 11.76 -17.95
C TYR A 39 -5.97 10.45 -18.70
N PHE A 40 -5.13 9.45 -18.45
CA PHE A 40 -5.27 8.15 -19.11
C PHE A 40 -6.49 7.38 -18.59
N LEU A 41 -6.68 7.28 -17.28
CA LEU A 41 -7.79 6.52 -16.70
C LEU A 41 -9.16 7.08 -17.10
N SER A 42 -9.30 8.41 -17.18
CA SER A 42 -10.56 9.04 -17.61
C SER A 42 -10.96 8.73 -19.07
N ARG A 43 -10.02 8.23 -19.88
CA ARG A 43 -10.26 7.84 -21.28
C ARG A 43 -10.49 6.35 -21.49
N THR A 44 -10.35 5.53 -20.44
CA THR A 44 -10.55 4.08 -20.54
C THR A 44 -12.03 3.69 -20.63
N GLY A 45 -12.95 4.59 -20.31
CA GLY A 45 -14.37 4.28 -20.15
C GLY A 45 -14.69 3.48 -18.89
N ALA A 46 -13.74 3.35 -17.95
CA ALA A 46 -13.95 2.67 -16.69
C ALA A 46 -14.99 3.39 -15.82
N PRO A 47 -15.84 2.66 -15.07
CA PRO A 47 -16.74 3.25 -14.10
C PRO A 47 -15.99 4.15 -13.09
N TYR A 48 -16.65 5.19 -12.63
CA TYR A 48 -16.06 6.17 -11.72
C TYR A 48 -15.42 5.53 -10.46
N ASP A 49 -16.11 4.56 -9.85
CA ASP A 49 -15.61 3.88 -8.65
C ASP A 49 -14.33 3.07 -8.91
N VAL A 50 -14.23 2.44 -10.09
CA VAL A 50 -13.01 1.72 -10.51
C VAL A 50 -11.88 2.71 -10.71
N MET A 51 -12.12 3.80 -11.42
CA MET A 51 -11.12 4.85 -11.63
C MET A 51 -10.68 5.47 -10.31
N LYS A 52 -11.62 5.78 -9.40
CA LYS A 52 -11.33 6.30 -8.05
C LYS A 52 -10.45 5.33 -7.27
N GLY A 53 -10.74 4.01 -7.32
CA GLY A 53 -9.93 2.98 -6.67
C GLY A 53 -8.48 2.99 -7.18
N LEU A 54 -8.30 2.96 -8.50
CA LEU A 54 -6.97 2.97 -9.12
C LEU A 54 -6.18 4.25 -8.80
N LEU A 55 -6.82 5.41 -8.82
CA LEU A 55 -6.19 6.68 -8.48
C LEU A 55 -5.80 6.75 -6.99
N THR A 56 -6.63 6.24 -6.09
CA THR A 56 -6.31 6.19 -4.66
C THR A 56 -5.12 5.28 -4.36
N GLU A 57 -5.09 4.10 -4.98
CA GLU A 57 -3.95 3.18 -4.83
C GLU A 57 -2.66 3.80 -5.40
N ASN A 58 -2.75 4.45 -6.59
CA ASN A 58 -1.64 5.17 -7.21
C ASN A 58 -1.11 6.31 -6.31
N PHE A 59 -2.00 7.04 -5.65
CA PHE A 59 -1.62 8.09 -4.70
C PHE A 59 -0.82 7.50 -3.52
N VAL A 60 -1.29 6.41 -2.91
CA VAL A 60 -0.59 5.76 -1.81
C VAL A 60 0.77 5.20 -2.26
N TYR A 61 0.85 4.66 -3.48
CA TYR A 61 2.14 4.26 -4.07
C TYR A 61 3.13 5.43 -4.08
N LEU A 62 2.72 6.62 -4.53
CA LEU A 62 3.58 7.80 -4.58
C LEU A 62 4.03 8.26 -3.18
N VAL A 63 3.14 8.18 -2.19
CA VAL A 63 3.50 8.47 -0.79
C VAL A 63 4.59 7.52 -0.30
N LEU A 64 4.41 6.21 -0.47
CA LEU A 64 5.37 5.20 -0.03
C LEU A 64 6.71 5.32 -0.77
N ARG A 65 6.68 5.52 -2.08
CA ARG A 65 7.87 5.74 -2.89
C ARG A 65 8.68 6.93 -2.38
N ARG A 66 8.02 8.09 -2.18
CA ARG A 66 8.68 9.29 -1.64
C ARG A 66 9.32 9.05 -0.27
N ARG A 67 8.66 8.27 0.60
CA ARG A 67 9.21 7.91 1.91
C ARG A 67 10.45 7.02 1.77
N ILE A 68 10.43 6.01 0.92
CA ILE A 68 11.62 5.17 0.64
C ILE A 68 12.79 6.02 0.12
N GLU A 69 12.53 6.98 -0.78
CA GLU A 69 13.55 7.84 -1.38
C GLU A 69 14.14 8.86 -0.37
N ASN A 70 13.35 9.34 0.59
CA ASN A 70 13.73 10.45 1.48
C ASN A 70 14.02 10.02 2.93
N THR A 71 13.65 8.82 3.33
CA THR A 71 13.86 8.33 4.70
C THR A 71 14.49 6.95 4.66
N HIS A 72 15.06 6.52 5.79
CA HIS A 72 15.60 5.16 5.94
C HIS A 72 14.73 4.30 6.86
N GLU A 73 13.42 4.58 6.92
CA GLU A 73 12.50 3.89 7.81
C GLU A 73 11.87 2.63 7.18
N ILE A 74 11.89 2.51 5.85
CA ILE A 74 11.23 1.44 5.09
C ILE A 74 12.28 0.62 4.35
N ALA A 75 12.19 -0.71 4.45
CA ALA A 75 13.04 -1.64 3.71
C ALA A 75 12.68 -1.67 2.22
N GLY A 76 13.69 -1.89 1.39
CA GLY A 76 13.54 -1.99 -0.07
C GLY A 76 13.90 -0.70 -0.81
N LEU A 77 14.05 -0.81 -2.11
CA LEU A 77 14.34 0.30 -3.02
C LEU A 77 13.07 0.82 -3.73
N VAL A 78 12.01 0.04 -3.68
CA VAL A 78 10.70 0.34 -4.25
C VAL A 78 9.62 -0.16 -3.29
N PRO A 79 8.39 0.40 -3.34
CA PRO A 79 7.27 -0.14 -2.58
C PRO A 79 7.01 -1.62 -2.89
N TRP A 80 6.44 -2.33 -1.94
CA TRP A 80 6.03 -3.72 -2.12
C TRP A 80 4.52 -3.84 -1.97
N PHE A 81 3.90 -4.71 -2.79
CA PHE A 81 2.59 -5.29 -2.51
C PHE A 81 2.77 -6.73 -2.07
N ALA A 82 1.77 -7.37 -1.49
CA ALA A 82 1.92 -8.76 -1.07
C ALA A 82 0.82 -9.66 -1.64
N SER A 83 1.21 -10.90 -1.99
CA SER A 83 0.24 -11.99 -2.17
C SER A 83 0.14 -12.81 -0.90
N TYR A 84 -1.05 -13.35 -0.66
CA TYR A 84 -1.26 -14.33 0.37
C TYR A 84 -1.74 -15.64 -0.27
N GLU A 85 -0.84 -16.62 -0.35
CA GLU A 85 -1.09 -17.84 -1.12
C GLU A 85 -2.16 -18.73 -0.49
N LYS A 86 -2.28 -18.74 0.83
CA LYS A 86 -3.27 -19.53 1.58
C LYS A 86 -4.72 -19.28 1.15
N ILE A 87 -5.06 -18.04 0.79
CA ILE A 87 -6.41 -17.66 0.37
C ILE A 87 -6.47 -17.07 -1.04
N LYS A 88 -5.34 -17.13 -1.77
CA LYS A 88 -5.19 -16.53 -3.11
C LYS A 88 -5.60 -15.05 -3.16
N GLY A 89 -5.31 -14.32 -2.10
CA GLY A 89 -5.62 -12.90 -1.95
C GLY A 89 -4.37 -12.02 -2.11
N GLU A 90 -4.60 -10.72 -2.24
CA GLU A 90 -3.53 -9.74 -2.31
C GLU A 90 -3.78 -8.62 -1.30
N LEU A 91 -2.70 -8.02 -0.83
CA LEU A 91 -2.64 -6.82 0.00
C LEU A 91 -2.07 -5.70 -0.87
N ASP A 92 -2.68 -4.52 -0.82
CA ASP A 92 -2.31 -3.41 -1.69
C ASP A 92 -0.85 -2.99 -1.48
N PHE A 93 -0.41 -2.79 -0.22
CA PHE A 93 1.00 -2.54 0.08
C PHE A 93 1.45 -3.24 1.35
N TYR A 94 2.71 -3.67 1.32
CA TYR A 94 3.42 -4.27 2.44
C TYR A 94 4.69 -3.47 2.74
N VAL A 95 4.89 -3.17 4.01
CA VAL A 95 6.06 -2.43 4.50
C VAL A 95 6.76 -3.22 5.59
N ARG A 96 8.07 -3.41 5.44
CA ARG A 96 8.95 -3.83 6.53
C ARG A 96 9.63 -2.60 7.08
N SER A 97 9.33 -2.25 8.32
CA SER A 97 9.98 -1.13 9.00
C SER A 97 11.43 -1.48 9.36
N LEU A 98 12.33 -0.52 9.17
CA LEU A 98 13.73 -0.58 9.63
C LEU A 98 13.90 0.10 11.00
N VAL A 99 12.85 0.74 11.52
CA VAL A 99 12.88 1.45 12.81
C VAL A 99 12.50 0.53 13.95
N ASP A 100 11.41 -0.20 13.84
CA ASP A 100 10.91 -1.13 14.86
C ASP A 100 10.93 -2.59 14.43
N TYR A 101 11.38 -2.86 13.21
CA TYR A 101 11.48 -4.21 12.62
C TYR A 101 10.15 -4.96 12.58
N LYS A 102 9.05 -4.23 12.40
CA LYS A 102 7.70 -4.77 12.28
C LYS A 102 7.21 -4.81 10.84
N ASN A 103 6.23 -5.68 10.60
CA ASN A 103 5.57 -5.83 9.31
C ASN A 103 4.24 -5.07 9.32
N TYR A 104 4.10 -4.14 8.41
CA TYR A 104 2.91 -3.32 8.26
C TYR A 104 2.19 -3.67 6.96
N GLY A 105 0.89 -3.89 7.05
CA GLY A 105 0.01 -3.94 5.88
C GLY A 105 -0.65 -2.60 5.66
N ILE A 106 -0.86 -2.24 4.40
CA ILE A 106 -1.65 -1.07 4.01
C ILE A 106 -2.67 -1.53 2.99
N GLU A 107 -3.94 -1.34 3.31
CA GLU A 107 -5.06 -1.63 2.43
C GLU A 107 -5.78 -0.33 2.09
N VAL A 108 -5.94 -0.06 0.81
CA VAL A 108 -6.55 1.17 0.30
C VAL A 108 -7.98 0.88 -0.10
N LYS A 109 -8.94 1.54 0.50
CA LYS A 109 -10.37 1.35 0.21
C LYS A 109 -11.03 2.67 -0.17
N SER A 110 -11.56 2.74 -1.38
CA SER A 110 -12.40 3.87 -1.81
C SER A 110 -13.81 3.81 -1.22
N THR A 111 -14.22 2.64 -0.71
CA THR A 111 -15.54 2.35 -0.12
C THR A 111 -15.39 1.52 1.17
N ASP A 112 -16.51 1.20 1.84
CA ASP A 112 -16.54 0.36 3.05
C ASP A 112 -16.34 -1.15 2.80
N ALA A 113 -15.78 -1.55 1.67
CA ALA A 113 -15.49 -2.94 1.38
C ALA A 113 -14.57 -3.57 2.44
N SER A 114 -14.83 -4.84 2.78
CA SER A 114 -14.07 -5.55 3.78
C SER A 114 -12.65 -5.87 3.31
N ALA A 115 -11.64 -5.55 4.09
CA ALA A 115 -10.24 -5.91 3.87
C ALA A 115 -9.95 -7.35 4.33
N LYS A 116 -10.62 -8.34 3.73
CA LYS A 116 -10.54 -9.75 4.19
C LYS A 116 -9.12 -10.32 4.17
N THR A 117 -8.41 -10.13 3.06
CA THR A 117 -7.03 -10.61 2.92
C THR A 117 -6.10 -9.97 3.94
N ALA A 118 -6.17 -8.65 4.09
CA ALA A 118 -5.34 -7.90 5.03
C ALA A 118 -5.59 -8.33 6.48
N ARG A 119 -6.86 -8.49 6.87
CA ARG A 119 -7.23 -8.98 8.20
C ARG A 119 -6.73 -10.41 8.45
N LYS A 120 -6.85 -11.29 7.45
CA LYS A 120 -6.39 -12.67 7.56
C LYS A 120 -4.86 -12.76 7.68
N LEU A 121 -4.12 -11.92 6.98
CA LEU A 121 -2.66 -11.80 7.14
C LEU A 121 -2.28 -11.36 8.57
N LEU A 122 -3.04 -10.43 9.15
CA LEU A 122 -2.84 -9.98 10.53
C LEU A 122 -3.16 -11.09 11.55
N GLU A 123 -4.27 -11.81 11.38
CA GLU A 123 -4.68 -12.96 12.23
C GLU A 123 -3.64 -14.09 12.18
N ASP A 124 -3.12 -14.40 10.99
CA ASP A 124 -2.14 -15.46 10.78
C ASP A 124 -0.69 -15.03 11.17
N GLY A 125 -0.53 -13.83 11.76
CA GLY A 125 0.76 -13.32 12.26
C GLY A 125 1.77 -12.96 11.17
N LYS A 126 1.33 -12.76 9.94
CA LYS A 126 2.17 -12.29 8.82
C LYS A 126 2.40 -10.79 8.87
N LEU A 127 1.48 -10.06 9.46
CA LEU A 127 1.56 -8.63 9.76
C LEU A 127 1.51 -8.42 11.27
N ASP A 128 2.22 -7.40 11.74
CA ASP A 128 2.12 -6.91 13.12
C ASP A 128 1.03 -5.86 13.23
N TYR A 129 0.93 -4.98 12.22
CA TYR A 129 -0.02 -3.86 12.16
C TYR A 129 -0.66 -3.74 10.78
N LEU A 130 -1.87 -3.19 10.76
CA LEU A 130 -2.64 -2.96 9.52
C LEU A 130 -3.19 -1.54 9.49
N TYR A 131 -2.85 -0.81 8.44
CA TYR A 131 -3.49 0.46 8.07
C TYR A 131 -4.59 0.23 7.05
N LEU A 132 -5.80 0.72 7.36
CA LEU A 132 -6.92 0.83 6.43
C LEU A 132 -7.07 2.29 6.01
N LEU A 133 -6.59 2.61 4.81
CA LEU A 133 -6.71 3.96 4.25
C LEU A 133 -8.05 4.11 3.55
N LYS A 134 -8.93 4.98 4.06
CA LYS A 134 -10.27 5.18 3.52
C LYS A 134 -10.49 6.63 3.08
N GLY A 135 -11.26 6.83 1.99
CA GLY A 135 -11.62 8.16 1.52
C GLY A 135 -12.52 8.91 2.49
N GLU A 136 -13.52 8.22 3.02
CA GLU A 136 -14.54 8.78 3.91
C GLU A 136 -14.49 8.04 5.26
N THR A 137 -13.81 8.62 6.24
CA THR A 137 -13.71 8.06 7.59
C THR A 137 -13.26 9.14 8.56
N MET A 138 -13.68 9.01 9.81
CA MET A 138 -13.13 9.80 10.94
C MET A 138 -11.88 9.15 11.54
N GLY A 139 -11.47 7.99 11.03
CA GLY A 139 -10.39 7.22 11.59
C GLY A 139 -10.81 6.35 12.77
N GLY A 140 -9.85 5.62 13.33
CA GLY A 140 -10.06 4.79 14.52
C GLY A 140 -9.02 3.70 14.67
N ILE A 141 -8.99 3.11 15.87
CA ILE A 141 -8.09 2.01 16.20
C ILE A 141 -8.95 0.82 16.67
N ALA A 142 -8.70 -0.35 16.11
CA ALA A 142 -9.31 -1.60 16.52
C ALA A 142 -8.25 -2.61 16.95
N ASP A 143 -8.49 -3.27 18.08
CA ASP A 143 -7.63 -4.33 18.65
C ASP A 143 -6.15 -3.91 18.86
N GLY A 144 -5.87 -2.60 18.96
CA GLY A 144 -4.52 -2.05 19.09
C GLY A 144 -3.60 -2.30 17.89
N ARG A 145 -4.08 -2.94 16.82
CA ARG A 145 -3.26 -3.32 15.65
C ARG A 145 -3.85 -2.92 14.30
N ILE A 146 -5.10 -2.50 14.25
CA ILE A 146 -5.78 -2.06 13.03
C ILE A 146 -6.08 -0.56 13.16
N PHE A 147 -5.48 0.23 12.30
CA PHE A 147 -5.60 1.67 12.27
C PHE A 147 -6.35 2.10 11.02
N THR A 148 -7.55 2.61 11.18
CA THR A 148 -8.28 3.25 10.08
C THR A 148 -7.87 4.71 10.02
N VAL A 149 -7.38 5.14 8.86
CA VAL A 149 -6.84 6.49 8.67
C VAL A 149 -7.49 7.11 7.43
N PRO A 150 -7.91 8.39 7.50
CA PRO A 150 -8.34 9.13 6.31
C PRO A 150 -7.25 9.13 5.23
N LEU A 151 -7.63 8.88 3.98
CA LEU A 151 -6.68 8.82 2.86
C LEU A 151 -5.83 10.09 2.73
N CYS A 152 -6.40 11.27 3.02
CA CYS A 152 -5.68 12.54 2.99
C CYS A 152 -4.53 12.63 4.02
N LEU A 153 -4.49 11.73 4.99
CA LEU A 153 -3.43 11.60 5.98
C LEU A 153 -2.49 10.42 5.70
N ALA A 154 -2.51 9.86 4.51
CA ALA A 154 -1.66 8.72 4.15
C ALA A 154 -0.14 9.01 4.31
N ASP A 155 0.28 10.25 4.17
CA ASP A 155 1.66 10.70 4.40
C ASP A 155 2.04 10.79 5.89
N ARG A 156 1.05 10.72 6.80
CA ARG A 156 1.21 10.82 8.26
C ARG A 156 1.21 9.47 8.97
N ILE A 157 1.00 8.35 8.26
CA ILE A 157 1.09 7.03 8.89
C ILE A 157 2.54 6.77 9.34
N GLU A 158 2.70 6.10 10.47
CA GLU A 158 4.01 5.86 11.10
C GLU A 158 4.37 4.37 11.04
N PHE A 159 5.64 4.07 10.89
CA PHE A 159 6.15 2.70 10.87
C PHE A 159 7.05 2.40 12.08
N GLU A 160 6.66 2.91 13.23
CA GLU A 160 7.34 2.70 14.52
C GLU A 160 6.35 2.51 15.70
N LEU A 161 5.16 1.99 15.41
CA LEU A 161 4.07 1.88 16.40
C LEU A 161 4.45 1.05 17.63
N SER A 162 5.36 0.08 17.53
CA SER A 162 5.81 -0.69 18.67
C SER A 162 6.62 0.13 19.69
N LYS A 163 7.03 1.35 19.36
CA LYS A 163 7.72 2.27 20.27
C LYS A 163 6.77 3.26 20.94
N VAL A 164 5.57 3.40 20.40
CA VAL A 164 4.58 4.40 20.83
C VAL A 164 3.48 3.75 21.67
N LEU A 165 3.20 2.47 21.47
CA LEU A 165 2.23 1.65 22.19
C LEU A 165 2.91 0.84 23.31
#